data_a7ae60bd692051d6c3d39c7b2e52c835
#
_entry.id   a7ae60bd692051d6c3d39c7b2e52c835
#
_cell.length_a   1.000
_cell.length_b   1.000
_cell.length_c   1.000
_cell.angle_alpha   90.00
_cell.angle_beta   90.00
_cell.angle_gamma   90.00
#
_symmetry.space_group_name_H-M   'P 1'
#
loop_
_entity.id
_entity.type
_entity.pdbx_description
1 polymer ?
#
loop_
_entity_poly.entity_id
_entity_poly.type
_entity_poly.pdbx_seq_one_letter_code
_entity_poly.pdbx_strand_id
1 'polypeptide(L)'
;MIIDFNSINREDRFPEVLRPRTAGDAFIALFCLWWALLGLFSLFPQIDLSIANMFFQRQQCLGSTRPDQICGIFPYSSDQHMRLLREIFFQLPYVVAFVLLWMLLRCWRDHGATFNALRARNLKVALGSLLIGPVLIVNLWLKAFSGRPRPRQTDLFGGPLDFVHAGSFAGKCLSNCSFISGEAAAAGWLFCLILIIPQPFRSAAALPIAAVSLLIPALRVAFGAHYVSDAVLGWLSSPVIFAALLALSQTTHDRKISEN
;
A
#
# COMPACT_ATOMS: atom_id res chain seq x y z
N MET A 1 13.68 8.71 -39.61
CA MET A 1 12.60 7.76 -39.33
C MET A 1 11.74 8.41 -38.24
N ILE A 2 10.74 9.18 -38.65
CA ILE A 2 9.82 9.93 -37.78
C ILE A 2 8.77 8.92 -37.32
N ILE A 3 8.76 8.58 -36.05
CA ILE A 3 7.74 7.70 -35.48
C ILE A 3 6.48 8.56 -35.29
N ASP A 4 5.45 8.26 -36.06
CA ASP A 4 4.14 8.89 -35.98
C ASP A 4 3.44 8.44 -34.69
N PHE A 5 3.33 9.37 -33.73
CA PHE A 5 2.75 9.14 -32.40
C PHE A 5 1.22 9.01 -32.40
N ASN A 6 0.55 9.15 -33.55
CA ASN A 6 -0.91 9.10 -33.67
C ASN A 6 -1.51 7.71 -33.98
N SER A 7 -0.71 6.69 -34.19
CA SER A 7 -1.21 5.38 -34.64
C SER A 7 -1.34 4.29 -33.60
N ILE A 8 -1.22 4.60 -32.27
CA ILE A 8 -1.38 3.59 -31.21
C ILE A 8 -2.67 3.85 -30.42
N ASN A 9 -3.80 3.78 -31.12
CA ASN A 9 -5.11 3.49 -30.51
C ASN A 9 -5.35 1.98 -30.58
N ARG A 10 -4.72 1.20 -29.73
CA ARG A 10 -5.24 -0.12 -29.36
C ARG A 10 -6.07 0.04 -28.09
N GLU A 11 -7.38 0.13 -28.28
CA GLU A 11 -8.39 -0.15 -27.27
C GLU A 11 -8.23 -1.60 -26.81
N ASP A 12 -7.36 -1.86 -25.84
CA ASP A 12 -7.26 -3.16 -25.23
C ASP A 12 -8.51 -3.42 -24.40
N ARG A 13 -9.23 -4.42 -24.86
CA ARG A 13 -10.57 -4.88 -24.51
C ARG A 13 -10.65 -5.36 -23.08
N PHE A 14 -10.91 -4.45 -22.15
CA PHE A 14 -11.63 -4.83 -20.95
C PHE A 14 -13.14 -4.73 -21.22
N PRO A 15 -13.98 -5.65 -20.68
CA PRO A 15 -15.42 -5.51 -20.79
C PRO A 15 -15.85 -4.12 -20.30
N GLU A 16 -16.67 -3.40 -21.07
CA GLU A 16 -17.10 -2.02 -20.76
C GLU A 16 -17.66 -1.86 -19.34
N VAL A 17 -18.22 -2.93 -18.78
CA VAL A 17 -18.80 -2.98 -17.42
C VAL A 17 -17.75 -2.82 -16.29
N LEU A 18 -16.46 -3.06 -16.57
CA LEU A 18 -15.39 -3.02 -15.58
C LEU A 18 -14.41 -1.85 -15.77
N ARG A 19 -14.60 -1.00 -16.78
CA ARG A 19 -13.78 0.21 -16.95
C ARG A 19 -14.34 1.34 -16.08
N PRO A 20 -13.65 1.80 -15.04
CA PRO A 20 -14.00 3.08 -14.43
C PRO A 20 -13.86 4.15 -15.51
N ARG A 21 -14.95 4.82 -15.85
CA ARG A 21 -14.95 5.82 -16.94
C ARG A 21 -14.17 7.08 -16.57
N THR A 22 -14.07 7.32 -15.25
CA THR A 22 -13.38 8.48 -14.68
C THR A 22 -12.56 8.11 -13.45
N ALA A 23 -11.65 8.97 -13.03
CA ALA A 23 -10.91 8.81 -11.77
C ALA A 23 -11.84 8.82 -10.54
N GLY A 24 -13.00 9.51 -10.64
CA GLY A 24 -14.05 9.52 -9.62
C GLY A 24 -14.71 8.14 -9.46
N ASP A 25 -15.04 7.47 -10.57
CA ASP A 25 -15.62 6.12 -10.53
C ASP A 25 -14.62 5.12 -9.93
N ALA A 26 -13.34 5.24 -10.31
CA ALA A 26 -12.27 4.43 -9.74
C ALA A 26 -12.14 4.66 -8.23
N PHE A 27 -12.20 5.90 -7.77
CA PHE A 27 -12.18 6.23 -6.34
C PHE A 27 -13.35 5.58 -5.61
N ILE A 28 -14.58 5.73 -6.10
CA ILE A 28 -15.77 5.16 -5.46
C ILE A 28 -15.67 3.65 -5.39
N ALA A 29 -15.29 2.99 -6.50
CA ALA A 29 -15.16 1.53 -6.54
C ALA A 29 -14.09 1.01 -5.57
N LEU A 30 -12.92 1.64 -5.54
CA LEU A 30 -11.82 1.26 -4.64
C LEU A 30 -12.16 1.55 -3.18
N PHE A 31 -12.86 2.67 -2.90
CA PHE A 31 -13.31 3.03 -1.56
C PHE A 31 -14.35 2.04 -1.03
N CYS A 32 -15.35 1.69 -1.84
CA CYS A 32 -16.33 0.66 -1.48
C CYS A 32 -15.68 -0.70 -1.27
N LEU A 33 -14.72 -1.08 -2.13
CA LEU A 33 -13.96 -2.31 -1.98
C LEU A 33 -13.16 -2.34 -0.66
N TRP A 34 -12.53 -1.22 -0.30
CA TRP A 34 -11.77 -1.12 0.95
C TRP A 34 -12.67 -1.37 2.18
N TRP A 35 -13.86 -0.75 2.22
CA TRP A 35 -14.82 -0.94 3.30
C TRP A 35 -15.43 -2.35 3.31
N ALA A 36 -15.70 -2.92 2.13
CA ALA A 36 -16.18 -4.29 2.02
C ALA A 36 -15.15 -5.29 2.55
N LEU A 37 -13.87 -5.11 2.22
CA LEU A 37 -12.78 -5.95 2.73
C LEU A 37 -12.57 -5.74 4.24
N LEU A 38 -12.68 -4.52 4.75
CA LEU A 38 -12.64 -4.28 6.20
C LEU A 38 -13.77 -5.04 6.91
N GLY A 39 -15.00 -4.96 6.40
CA GLY A 39 -16.14 -5.72 6.92
C GLY A 39 -15.90 -7.23 6.88
N LEU A 40 -15.39 -7.75 5.74
CA LEU A 40 -15.04 -9.16 5.60
C LEU A 40 -14.04 -9.62 6.66
N PHE A 41 -12.92 -8.93 6.82
CA PHE A 41 -11.88 -9.30 7.80
C PHE A 41 -12.32 -9.09 9.25
N SER A 42 -13.21 -8.14 9.50
CA SER A 42 -13.79 -7.92 10.83
C SER A 42 -14.74 -9.05 11.23
N LEU A 43 -15.57 -9.52 10.29
CA LEU A 43 -16.54 -10.59 10.51
C LEU A 43 -15.91 -11.99 10.51
N PHE A 44 -14.82 -12.18 9.75
CA PHE A 44 -14.12 -13.45 9.60
C PHE A 44 -12.66 -13.35 10.06
N PRO A 45 -12.39 -13.12 11.36
CA PRO A 45 -11.02 -12.98 11.88
C PRO A 45 -10.17 -14.25 11.72
N GLN A 46 -10.81 -15.40 11.49
CA GLN A 46 -10.13 -16.68 11.21
C GLN A 46 -9.24 -16.61 9.96
N ILE A 47 -9.53 -15.74 8.99
CA ILE A 47 -8.69 -15.53 7.81
C ILE A 47 -7.30 -15.02 8.25
N ASP A 48 -7.27 -14.02 9.13
CA ASP A 48 -6.03 -13.49 9.69
C ASP A 48 -5.24 -14.53 10.46
N LEU A 49 -5.93 -15.26 11.32
CA LEU A 49 -5.30 -16.27 12.18
C LEU A 49 -4.77 -17.46 11.39
N SER A 50 -5.55 -17.97 10.43
CA SER A 50 -5.15 -19.12 9.60
C SER A 50 -3.92 -18.79 8.76
N ILE A 51 -3.90 -17.62 8.12
CA ILE A 51 -2.76 -17.20 7.30
C ILE A 51 -1.53 -16.92 8.17
N ALA A 52 -1.68 -16.25 9.33
CA ALA A 52 -0.56 -16.06 10.25
C ALA A 52 0.02 -17.39 10.76
N ASN A 53 -0.84 -18.36 11.04
CA ASN A 53 -0.42 -19.69 11.51
C ASN A 53 0.37 -20.48 10.46
N MET A 54 0.16 -20.25 9.15
CA MET A 54 0.97 -20.87 8.09
C MET A 54 2.46 -20.50 8.17
N PHE A 55 2.76 -19.32 8.73
CA PHE A 55 4.13 -18.80 8.86
C PHE A 55 4.71 -18.94 10.26
N PHE A 56 3.94 -19.46 11.21
CA PHE A 56 4.36 -19.64 12.59
C PHE A 56 4.84 -21.08 12.83
N GLN A 57 6.05 -21.21 13.37
CA GLN A 57 6.60 -22.51 13.77
C GLN A 57 6.55 -22.62 15.29
N ARG A 58 5.75 -23.59 15.77
CA ARG A 58 5.68 -23.91 17.20
C ARG A 58 6.97 -24.56 17.65
N GLN A 59 7.42 -24.20 18.84
CA GLN A 59 8.61 -24.73 19.49
C GLN A 59 8.26 -25.17 20.92
N GLN A 60 9.09 -26.03 21.50
CA GLN A 60 8.93 -26.38 22.91
C GLN A 60 9.23 -25.18 23.80
N CYS A 61 8.37 -24.95 24.79
CA CYS A 61 8.57 -23.89 25.77
C CYS A 61 9.63 -24.32 26.77
N LEU A 62 10.85 -23.79 26.66
CA LEU A 62 11.91 -24.03 27.61
C LEU A 62 11.72 -23.16 28.86
N GLY A 63 11.60 -23.81 30.03
CA GLY A 63 11.48 -23.09 31.33
C GLY A 63 10.11 -22.52 31.65
N SER A 64 9.06 -22.85 30.88
CA SER A 64 7.70 -22.40 31.20
C SER A 64 7.07 -23.25 32.31
N THR A 65 6.46 -22.58 33.28
CA THR A 65 5.63 -23.20 34.31
C THR A 65 4.15 -23.28 33.94
N ARG A 66 3.75 -22.70 32.81
CA ARG A 66 2.34 -22.66 32.34
C ARG A 66 2.13 -23.76 31.27
N PRO A 67 1.23 -24.73 31.52
CA PRO A 67 0.99 -25.82 30.58
C PRO A 67 0.40 -25.36 29.24
N ASP A 68 -0.32 -24.23 29.20
CA ASP A 68 -1.03 -23.74 28.01
C ASP A 68 -0.25 -22.65 27.26
N GLN A 69 1.01 -22.42 27.62
CA GLN A 69 1.82 -21.41 26.94
C GLN A 69 2.19 -21.86 25.53
N ILE A 70 1.85 -21.03 24.54
CA ILE A 70 2.30 -21.23 23.16
C ILE A 70 3.67 -20.59 22.99
N CYS A 71 4.64 -21.37 22.48
CA CYS A 71 5.97 -20.89 22.14
C CYS A 71 6.26 -21.17 20.67
N GLY A 72 6.97 -20.28 20.02
CA GLY A 72 7.35 -20.43 18.63
C GLY A 72 7.93 -19.16 18.04
N ILE A 73 8.24 -19.22 16.77
CA ILE A 73 8.85 -18.13 16.01
C ILE A 73 8.23 -18.00 14.63
N PHE A 74 8.40 -16.83 14.03
CA PHE A 74 8.20 -16.61 12.60
C PHE A 74 9.57 -16.71 11.91
N PRO A 75 9.95 -17.85 11.29
CA PRO A 75 11.33 -18.11 10.86
C PRO A 75 11.85 -17.10 9.85
N TYR A 76 10.98 -16.62 8.96
CA TYR A 76 11.36 -15.57 7.99
C TYR A 76 11.84 -14.27 8.65
N SER A 77 11.34 -13.94 9.84
CA SER A 77 11.77 -12.76 10.58
C SER A 77 13.16 -12.91 11.20
N SER A 78 13.62 -14.14 11.40
CA SER A 78 14.93 -14.47 11.96
C SER A 78 15.99 -14.68 10.88
N ASP A 79 15.57 -14.96 9.64
CA ASP A 79 16.49 -15.17 8.50
C ASP A 79 17.16 -13.85 8.08
N GLN A 80 18.48 -13.87 7.97
CA GLN A 80 19.28 -12.69 7.63
C GLN A 80 19.03 -12.20 6.19
N HIS A 81 18.88 -13.10 5.23
CA HIS A 81 18.66 -12.74 3.83
C HIS A 81 17.27 -12.12 3.64
N MET A 82 16.25 -12.68 4.30
CA MET A 82 14.90 -12.13 4.26
C MET A 82 14.82 -10.75 4.91
N ARG A 83 15.55 -10.54 6.02
CA ARG A 83 15.65 -9.21 6.66
C ARG A 83 16.33 -8.19 5.75
N LEU A 84 17.42 -8.58 5.10
CA LEU A 84 18.12 -7.70 4.14
C LEU A 84 17.22 -7.37 2.95
N LEU A 85 16.54 -8.37 2.38
CA LEU A 85 15.58 -8.15 1.28
C LEU A 85 14.47 -7.17 1.68
N ARG A 86 13.91 -7.36 2.88
CA ARG A 86 12.91 -6.44 3.42
C ARG A 86 13.47 -5.01 3.57
N GLU A 87 14.69 -4.86 4.06
CA GLU A 87 15.31 -3.54 4.25
C GLU A 87 15.51 -2.81 2.91
N ILE A 88 15.95 -3.51 1.87
CA ILE A 88 16.07 -2.96 0.52
C ILE A 88 14.70 -2.47 0.03
N PHE A 89 13.66 -3.27 0.18
CA PHE A 89 12.31 -2.89 -0.23
C PHE A 89 11.71 -1.77 0.61
N PHE A 90 12.07 -1.68 1.90
CA PHE A 90 11.66 -0.59 2.78
C PHE A 90 12.21 0.76 2.31
N GLN A 91 13.43 0.81 1.77
CA GLN A 91 14.04 2.04 1.28
C GLN A 91 13.50 2.47 -0.09
N LEU A 92 12.96 1.55 -0.88
CA LEU A 92 12.55 1.80 -2.26
C LEU A 92 11.54 2.97 -2.40
N PRO A 93 10.44 3.06 -1.62
CA PRO A 93 9.51 4.18 -1.70
C PRO A 93 10.17 5.54 -1.42
N TYR A 94 11.14 5.61 -0.51
CA TYR A 94 11.84 6.85 -0.18
C TYR A 94 12.74 7.30 -1.33
N VAL A 95 13.49 6.37 -1.94
CA VAL A 95 14.32 6.66 -3.12
C VAL A 95 13.45 7.15 -4.28
N VAL A 96 12.35 6.45 -4.56
CA VAL A 96 11.43 6.84 -5.63
C VAL A 96 10.79 8.21 -5.34
N ALA A 97 10.35 8.46 -4.11
CA ALA A 97 9.80 9.76 -3.71
C ALA A 97 10.80 10.90 -3.91
N PHE A 98 12.07 10.68 -3.55
CA PHE A 98 13.14 11.65 -3.78
C PHE A 98 13.33 11.95 -5.27
N VAL A 99 13.35 10.92 -6.12
CA VAL A 99 13.45 11.09 -7.58
C VAL A 99 12.25 11.86 -8.13
N LEU A 100 11.02 11.53 -7.71
CA LEU A 100 9.81 12.24 -8.15
C LEU A 100 9.81 13.70 -7.69
N LEU A 101 10.26 13.97 -6.47
CA LEU A 101 10.41 15.33 -5.95
C LEU A 101 11.41 16.13 -6.78
N TRP A 102 12.57 15.54 -7.06
CA TRP A 102 13.59 16.16 -7.91
C TRP A 102 13.06 16.45 -9.33
N MET A 103 12.31 15.50 -9.91
CA MET A 103 11.64 15.71 -11.20
C MET A 103 10.63 16.85 -11.16
N LEU A 104 9.85 16.98 -10.07
CA LEU A 104 8.89 18.07 -9.88
C LEU A 104 9.59 19.41 -9.75
N LEU A 105 10.67 19.49 -8.97
CA LEU A 105 11.46 20.72 -8.82
C LEU A 105 12.10 21.15 -10.15
N ARG A 106 12.59 20.20 -10.94
CA ARG A 106 13.05 20.48 -12.30
C ARG A 106 11.94 21.00 -13.20
N CYS A 107 10.78 20.36 -13.16
CA CYS A 107 9.61 20.80 -13.94
C CYS A 107 9.19 22.25 -13.60
N TRP A 108 9.36 22.68 -12.33
CA TRP A 108 9.08 24.06 -11.93
C TRP A 108 10.16 25.05 -12.34
N ARG A 109 11.38 24.59 -12.55
CA ARG A 109 12.46 25.46 -13.10
C ARG A 109 12.31 25.73 -14.58
N ASP A 110 11.64 24.83 -15.30
CA ASP A 110 11.34 25.01 -16.71
C ASP A 110 10.19 26.02 -16.86
N HIS A 111 10.42 27.12 -17.57
CA HIS A 111 9.48 28.25 -17.72
C HIS A 111 9.02 28.37 -19.18
N GLY A 112 7.84 28.94 -19.38
CA GLY A 112 7.30 29.20 -20.72
C GLY A 112 6.92 27.95 -21.50
N ALA A 113 7.31 27.88 -22.76
CA ALA A 113 6.92 26.81 -23.70
C ALA A 113 7.43 25.41 -23.34
N THR A 114 8.43 25.28 -22.44
CA THR A 114 8.99 24.00 -22.00
C THR A 114 8.27 23.42 -20.78
N PHE A 115 7.40 24.20 -20.13
CA PHE A 115 6.67 23.73 -18.95
C PHE A 115 5.58 22.71 -19.32
N ASN A 116 5.68 21.50 -18.76
CA ASN A 116 4.69 20.46 -18.97
C ASN A 116 3.73 20.37 -17.76
N ALA A 117 2.57 21.02 -17.88
CA ALA A 117 1.55 21.09 -16.84
C ALA A 117 0.98 19.70 -16.46
N LEU A 118 0.79 18.81 -17.43
CA LEU A 118 0.32 17.44 -17.19
C LEU A 118 1.33 16.63 -16.36
N ARG A 119 2.61 16.72 -16.71
CA ARG A 119 3.68 16.06 -15.96
C ARG A 119 3.76 16.60 -14.53
N ALA A 120 3.73 17.92 -14.34
CA ALA A 120 3.73 18.55 -13.03
C ALA A 120 2.51 18.12 -12.19
N ARG A 121 1.32 18.05 -12.78
CA ARG A 121 0.11 17.54 -12.13
C ARG A 121 0.27 16.10 -11.66
N ASN A 122 0.72 15.20 -12.53
CA ASN A 122 0.88 13.78 -12.21
C ASN A 122 1.92 13.57 -11.09
N LEU A 123 3.02 14.31 -11.09
CA LEU A 123 4.03 14.28 -10.02
C LEU A 123 3.47 14.79 -8.69
N LYS A 124 2.64 15.87 -8.70
CA LYS A 124 1.96 16.36 -7.49
C LYS A 124 0.97 15.33 -6.93
N VAL A 125 0.19 14.68 -7.79
CA VAL A 125 -0.73 13.61 -7.36
C VAL A 125 0.04 12.45 -6.75
N ALA A 126 1.13 12.01 -7.36
CA ALA A 126 1.96 10.94 -6.84
C ALA A 126 2.57 11.26 -5.46
N LEU A 127 3.21 12.42 -5.32
CA LEU A 127 3.82 12.84 -4.05
C LEU A 127 2.76 13.15 -2.98
N GLY A 128 1.66 13.81 -3.36
CA GLY A 128 0.54 14.09 -2.47
C GLY A 128 -0.13 12.83 -1.93
N SER A 129 -0.29 11.80 -2.78
CA SER A 129 -0.86 10.52 -2.35
C SER A 129 0.05 9.76 -1.40
N LEU A 130 1.37 9.82 -1.56
CA LEU A 130 2.33 9.27 -0.60
C LEU A 130 2.22 9.97 0.75
N LEU A 131 2.20 11.32 0.73
CA LEU A 131 2.14 12.11 1.95
C LEU A 131 0.82 11.86 2.72
N ILE A 132 -0.32 11.94 2.05
CA ILE A 132 -1.63 11.81 2.69
C ILE A 132 -1.88 10.37 3.13
N GLY A 133 -1.67 9.39 2.26
CA GLY A 133 -1.97 7.99 2.52
C GLY A 133 -0.96 7.32 3.47
N PRO A 134 0.15 6.85 2.98
CA PRO A 134 1.14 6.12 3.79
C PRO A 134 1.66 6.90 4.98
N VAL A 135 1.94 8.22 4.84
CA VAL A 135 2.55 8.99 5.93
C VAL A 135 1.51 9.46 6.94
N LEU A 136 0.55 10.29 6.52
CA LEU A 136 -0.37 10.94 7.47
C LEU A 136 -1.43 9.95 8.00
N ILE A 137 -2.19 9.31 7.10
CA ILE A 137 -3.31 8.45 7.52
C ILE A 137 -2.79 7.17 8.16
N VAL A 138 -1.88 6.46 7.52
CA VAL A 138 -1.46 5.13 7.98
C VAL A 138 -0.46 5.23 9.14
N ASN A 139 0.66 5.92 8.95
CA ASN A 139 1.73 5.88 9.94
C ASN A 139 1.51 6.84 11.12
N LEU A 140 0.94 8.03 10.90
CA LEU A 140 0.72 8.99 11.99
C LEU A 140 -0.60 8.75 12.72
N TRP A 141 -1.69 8.46 11.99
CA TRP A 141 -3.01 8.38 12.62
C TRP A 141 -3.40 6.94 12.98
N LEU A 142 -3.53 6.02 12.04
CA LEU A 142 -4.04 4.67 12.33
C LEU A 142 -3.12 3.88 13.28
N LYS A 143 -1.81 3.97 13.12
CA LYS A 143 -0.87 3.27 14.02
C LYS A 143 -0.83 3.83 15.44
N ALA A 144 -1.19 5.10 15.63
CA ALA A 144 -1.26 5.70 16.94
C ALA A 144 -2.51 5.25 17.72
N PHE A 145 -3.63 5.05 17.02
CA PHE A 145 -4.94 4.86 17.66
C PHE A 145 -5.51 3.45 17.56
N SER A 146 -5.01 2.59 16.65
CA SER A 146 -5.62 1.27 16.43
C SER A 146 -5.49 0.30 17.59
N GLY A 147 -4.44 0.41 18.39
CA GLY A 147 -4.18 -0.50 19.53
C GLY A 147 -4.01 -1.97 19.15
N ARG A 148 -4.15 -2.37 17.88
CA ARG A 148 -4.12 -3.76 17.43
C ARG A 148 -2.71 -4.35 17.53
N PRO A 149 -2.49 -5.45 18.31
CA PRO A 149 -1.19 -6.11 18.39
C PRO A 149 -0.82 -6.78 17.06
N ARG A 150 0.47 -6.93 16.84
CA ARG A 150 0.99 -7.72 15.70
C ARG A 150 0.87 -9.21 15.98
N PRO A 151 0.82 -10.11 14.95
CA PRO A 151 0.79 -11.56 15.17
C PRO A 151 1.79 -12.02 16.22
N ARG A 152 3.06 -11.67 16.09
CA ARG A 152 4.14 -12.03 17.01
C ARG A 152 4.03 -11.46 18.44
N GLN A 153 3.07 -10.57 18.69
CA GLN A 153 2.81 -9.96 20.01
C GLN A 153 1.59 -10.56 20.68
N THR A 154 0.81 -11.40 19.98
CA THR A 154 -0.39 -12.00 20.54
C THR A 154 -0.11 -13.33 21.22
N ASP A 155 -0.91 -13.64 22.21
CA ASP A 155 -0.89 -14.89 22.98
C ASP A 155 -1.01 -16.12 22.10
N LEU A 156 -1.77 -16.03 21.00
CA LEU A 156 -1.93 -17.09 20.01
C LEU A 156 -0.61 -17.48 19.29
N PHE A 157 0.39 -16.60 19.35
CA PHE A 157 1.71 -16.80 18.73
C PHE A 157 2.85 -16.56 19.75
N GLY A 158 2.58 -16.76 21.05
CA GLY A 158 3.59 -16.70 22.11
C GLY A 158 3.88 -15.29 22.66
N GLY A 159 3.15 -14.27 22.27
CA GLY A 159 3.25 -12.93 22.81
C GLY A 159 2.38 -12.70 24.05
N PRO A 160 2.44 -11.50 24.65
CA PRO A 160 1.71 -11.18 25.89
C PRO A 160 0.33 -10.52 25.68
N LEU A 161 -0.08 -10.20 24.46
CA LEU A 161 -1.28 -9.41 24.19
C LEU A 161 -2.39 -10.26 23.58
N ASP A 162 -3.65 -9.92 23.90
CA ASP A 162 -4.81 -10.57 23.32
C ASP A 162 -4.96 -10.24 21.83
N PHE A 163 -5.48 -11.18 21.05
CA PHE A 163 -5.83 -10.95 19.64
C PHE A 163 -6.98 -9.95 19.51
N VAL A 164 -6.89 -9.08 18.51
CA VAL A 164 -7.93 -8.09 18.16
C VAL A 164 -8.20 -8.14 16.66
N HIS A 165 -9.48 -8.23 16.27
CA HIS A 165 -9.87 -8.29 14.84
C HIS A 165 -9.62 -6.95 14.10
N ALA A 166 -9.62 -7.00 12.78
CA ALA A 166 -9.44 -5.81 11.94
C ALA A 166 -10.53 -4.77 12.20
N GLY A 167 -10.16 -3.49 12.18
CA GLY A 167 -11.08 -2.37 12.40
C GLY A 167 -11.49 -2.10 13.84
N SER A 168 -11.10 -2.95 14.80
CA SER A 168 -11.31 -2.68 16.22
C SER A 168 -10.21 -1.80 16.79
N PHE A 169 -10.61 -0.88 17.68
CA PHE A 169 -9.72 0.00 18.45
C PHE A 169 -9.59 -0.40 19.91
N ALA A 170 -10.04 -1.61 20.28
CA ALA A 170 -10.01 -2.12 21.65
C ALA A 170 -8.69 -2.78 22.04
N GLY A 171 -7.68 -2.76 21.18
CA GLY A 171 -6.38 -3.39 21.44
C GLY A 171 -5.51 -2.64 22.45
N LYS A 172 -4.60 -3.38 23.08
CA LYS A 172 -3.71 -2.87 24.13
C LYS A 172 -2.29 -2.54 23.64
N CYS A 173 -2.05 -2.54 22.33
CA CYS A 173 -0.78 -2.12 21.76
C CYS A 173 -0.61 -0.61 21.91
N LEU A 174 0.51 -0.15 22.51
CA LEU A 174 0.74 1.26 22.85
C LEU A 174 1.48 2.03 21.76
N SER A 175 2.26 1.35 20.91
CA SER A 175 3.06 2.03 19.88
C SER A 175 3.34 1.11 18.70
N ASN A 176 3.43 1.69 17.50
CA ASN A 176 3.74 1.00 16.26
C ASN A 176 2.86 -0.26 16.05
N CYS A 177 1.57 -0.10 16.26
CA CYS A 177 0.56 -1.15 16.23
C CYS A 177 0.35 -1.73 14.83
N SER A 178 -0.42 -2.84 14.74
CA SER A 178 -0.51 -3.61 13.50
C SER A 178 -1.37 -2.96 12.43
N PHE A 179 -2.52 -2.38 12.80
CA PHE A 179 -3.52 -1.89 11.86
C PHE A 179 -3.23 -0.46 11.40
N ILE A 180 -3.09 -0.19 10.12
CA ILE A 180 -2.82 -1.03 8.95
C ILE A 180 -1.33 -0.98 8.60
N SER A 181 -0.85 -1.87 7.71
CA SER A 181 0.57 -1.93 7.36
C SER A 181 1.04 -0.73 6.55
N GLY A 182 1.96 0.08 7.11
CA GLY A 182 2.54 1.23 6.42
C GLY A 182 3.47 0.84 5.27
N GLU A 183 4.20 -0.27 5.39
CA GLU A 183 5.04 -0.79 4.30
C GLU A 183 4.17 -1.30 3.14
N ALA A 184 3.02 -1.93 3.45
CA ALA A 184 2.06 -2.32 2.43
C ALA A 184 1.41 -1.10 1.75
N ALA A 185 1.08 -0.04 2.51
CA ALA A 185 0.57 1.20 1.94
C ALA A 185 1.60 1.85 1.00
N ALA A 186 2.87 1.92 1.41
CA ALA A 186 3.94 2.43 0.53
C ALA A 186 4.13 1.57 -0.73
N ALA A 187 3.98 0.25 -0.62
CA ALA A 187 4.01 -0.66 -1.76
C ALA A 187 2.80 -0.45 -2.71
N GLY A 188 1.60 -0.25 -2.18
CA GLY A 188 0.42 0.12 -2.96
C GLY A 188 0.59 1.47 -3.67
N TRP A 189 1.29 2.42 -3.04
CA TRP A 189 1.67 3.66 -3.68
C TRP A 189 2.62 3.43 -4.87
N LEU A 190 3.66 2.60 -4.72
CA LEU A 190 4.54 2.23 -5.84
C LEU A 190 3.76 1.65 -7.01
N PHE A 191 2.75 0.81 -6.75
CA PHE A 191 1.88 0.27 -7.79
C PHE A 191 1.14 1.36 -8.57
N CYS A 192 0.64 2.40 -7.89
CA CYS A 192 -0.04 3.52 -8.55
C CYS A 192 0.87 4.27 -9.53
N LEU A 193 2.19 4.26 -9.32
CA LEU A 193 3.13 4.96 -10.20
C LEU A 193 3.16 4.38 -11.62
N ILE A 194 2.72 3.15 -11.83
CA ILE A 194 2.57 2.54 -13.17
C ILE A 194 1.70 3.44 -14.06
N LEU A 195 0.69 4.10 -13.49
CA LEU A 195 -0.23 4.96 -14.24
C LEU A 195 0.43 6.23 -14.78
N ILE A 196 1.47 6.73 -14.12
CA ILE A 196 2.17 7.96 -14.51
C ILE A 196 3.42 7.70 -15.37
N ILE A 197 3.83 6.45 -15.52
CA ILE A 197 4.95 6.08 -16.39
C ILE A 197 4.53 6.30 -17.86
N PRO A 198 5.36 6.97 -18.68
CA PRO A 198 5.09 7.13 -20.12
C PRO A 198 4.90 5.79 -20.82
N GLN A 199 3.96 5.75 -21.80
CA GLN A 199 3.55 4.53 -22.51
C GLN A 199 4.71 3.66 -23.01
N PRO A 200 5.79 4.18 -23.63
CA PRO A 200 6.88 3.33 -24.13
C PRO A 200 7.56 2.46 -23.07
N PHE A 201 7.55 2.94 -21.80
CA PHE A 201 8.22 2.25 -20.69
C PHE A 201 7.25 1.51 -19.78
N ARG A 202 5.95 1.81 -19.86
CA ARG A 202 4.93 1.29 -18.94
C ARG A 202 4.82 -0.23 -19.00
N SER A 203 4.78 -0.82 -20.18
CA SER A 203 4.66 -2.26 -20.35
C SER A 203 5.84 -3.04 -19.76
N ALA A 204 7.06 -2.52 -19.91
CA ALA A 204 8.26 -3.13 -19.34
C ALA A 204 8.35 -2.95 -17.82
N ALA A 205 7.91 -1.79 -17.31
CA ALA A 205 7.99 -1.46 -15.89
C ALA A 205 6.82 -2.02 -15.05
N ALA A 206 5.66 -2.26 -15.64
CA ALA A 206 4.45 -2.64 -14.93
C ALA A 206 4.60 -3.95 -14.15
N LEU A 207 5.12 -5.00 -14.80
CA LEU A 207 5.27 -6.32 -14.18
C LEU A 207 6.25 -6.29 -12.99
N PRO A 208 7.49 -5.78 -13.10
CA PRO A 208 8.41 -5.72 -11.97
C PRO A 208 7.89 -4.83 -10.83
N ILE A 209 7.28 -3.68 -11.13
CA ILE A 209 6.68 -2.83 -10.09
C ILE A 209 5.53 -3.56 -9.38
N ALA A 210 4.63 -4.19 -10.13
CA ALA A 210 3.53 -4.97 -9.55
C ALA A 210 4.06 -6.13 -8.68
N ALA A 211 5.05 -6.87 -9.16
CA ALA A 211 5.66 -7.97 -8.39
C ALA A 211 6.26 -7.48 -7.06
N VAL A 212 7.07 -6.42 -7.09
CA VAL A 212 7.65 -5.84 -5.88
C VAL A 212 6.57 -5.31 -4.95
N SER A 213 5.55 -4.61 -5.49
CA SER A 213 4.47 -4.04 -4.68
C SER A 213 3.61 -5.09 -3.97
N LEU A 214 3.51 -6.31 -4.50
CA LEU A 214 2.81 -7.43 -3.86
C LEU A 214 3.73 -8.23 -2.93
N LEU A 215 5.01 -8.32 -3.25
CA LEU A 215 5.98 -9.04 -2.42
C LEU A 215 6.20 -8.37 -1.06
N ILE A 216 6.23 -7.03 -1.02
CA ILE A 216 6.42 -6.27 0.23
C ILE A 216 5.35 -6.63 1.28
N PRO A 217 4.03 -6.50 1.02
CA PRO A 217 3.01 -6.89 1.98
C PRO A 217 3.04 -8.38 2.35
N ALA A 218 3.35 -9.27 1.38
CA ALA A 218 3.50 -10.69 1.64
C ALA A 218 4.63 -10.99 2.65
N LEU A 219 5.77 -10.36 2.51
CA LEU A 219 6.88 -10.47 3.48
C LEU A 219 6.46 -9.98 4.87
N ARG A 220 5.63 -8.93 4.97
CA ARG A 220 5.16 -8.44 6.29
C ARG A 220 4.28 -9.46 7.00
N VAL A 221 3.47 -10.19 6.27
CA VAL A 221 2.66 -11.29 6.81
C VAL A 221 3.57 -12.47 7.21
N ALA A 222 4.48 -12.90 6.34
CA ALA A 222 5.40 -14.00 6.62
C ALA A 222 6.31 -13.74 7.84
N PHE A 223 6.62 -12.48 8.13
CA PHE A 223 7.41 -12.07 9.30
C PHE A 223 6.59 -12.02 10.61
N GLY A 224 5.29 -12.33 10.59
CA GLY A 224 4.41 -12.14 11.75
C GLY A 224 4.35 -10.69 12.23
N ALA A 225 4.64 -9.76 11.33
CA ALA A 225 4.66 -8.33 11.63
C ALA A 225 3.29 -7.66 11.40
N HIS A 226 2.48 -8.25 10.53
CA HIS A 226 1.12 -7.81 10.22
C HIS A 226 0.23 -9.01 9.89
N TYR A 227 -1.06 -8.90 10.15
CA TYR A 227 -2.05 -9.82 9.62
C TYR A 227 -2.30 -9.57 8.13
N VAL A 228 -2.90 -10.53 7.44
CA VAL A 228 -3.23 -10.35 6.02
C VAL A 228 -4.20 -9.18 5.80
N SER A 229 -5.15 -8.98 6.70
CA SER A 229 -6.06 -7.83 6.66
C SER A 229 -5.30 -6.49 6.72
N ASP A 230 -4.30 -6.36 7.61
CA ASP A 230 -3.47 -5.15 7.71
C ASP A 230 -2.68 -4.89 6.42
N ALA A 231 -2.20 -5.97 5.81
CA ALA A 231 -1.41 -5.90 4.58
C ALA A 231 -2.26 -5.53 3.37
N VAL A 232 -3.42 -6.17 3.19
CA VAL A 232 -4.36 -5.93 2.09
C VAL A 232 -4.97 -4.52 2.18
N LEU A 233 -5.50 -4.15 3.35
CA LEU A 233 -6.12 -2.84 3.56
C LEU A 233 -5.09 -1.73 3.47
N GLY A 234 -3.86 -1.97 3.98
CA GLY A 234 -2.74 -1.05 3.85
C GLY A 234 -2.38 -0.82 2.39
N TRP A 235 -2.19 -1.87 1.61
CA TRP A 235 -1.87 -1.79 0.19
C TRP A 235 -2.96 -1.05 -0.60
N LEU A 236 -4.22 -1.42 -0.37
CA LEU A 236 -5.37 -0.84 -1.08
C LEU A 236 -5.63 0.62 -0.72
N SER A 237 -5.24 1.07 0.49
CA SER A 237 -5.42 2.47 0.91
C SER A 237 -4.75 3.47 -0.03
N SER A 238 -3.60 3.12 -0.61
CA SER A 238 -2.89 4.00 -1.52
C SER A 238 -3.56 4.17 -2.89
N PRO A 239 -4.02 3.13 -3.59
CA PRO A 239 -4.88 3.28 -4.76
C PRO A 239 -6.14 4.12 -4.52
N VAL A 240 -6.80 3.96 -3.36
CA VAL A 240 -7.97 4.79 -2.99
C VAL A 240 -7.60 6.27 -2.96
N ILE A 241 -6.54 6.63 -2.23
CA ILE A 241 -6.11 8.02 -2.07
C ILE A 241 -5.56 8.58 -3.38
N PHE A 242 -4.83 7.79 -4.15
CA PHE A 242 -4.32 8.19 -5.46
C PHE A 242 -5.47 8.51 -6.41
N ALA A 243 -6.49 7.67 -6.49
CA ALA A 243 -7.68 7.90 -7.31
C ALA A 243 -8.45 9.14 -6.88
N ALA A 244 -8.60 9.38 -5.56
CA ALA A 244 -9.23 10.57 -5.02
C ALA A 244 -8.51 11.85 -5.45
N LEU A 245 -7.18 11.91 -5.28
CA LEU A 245 -6.38 13.06 -5.68
C LEU A 245 -6.36 13.26 -7.20
N LEU A 246 -6.36 12.19 -7.97
CA LEU A 246 -6.44 12.26 -9.42
C LEU A 246 -7.79 12.86 -9.85
N ALA A 247 -8.91 12.41 -9.27
CA ALA A 247 -10.24 12.96 -9.53
C ALA A 247 -10.33 14.46 -9.19
N LEU A 248 -9.83 14.86 -8.01
CA LEU A 248 -9.79 16.26 -7.62
C LEU A 248 -8.95 17.12 -8.56
N SER A 249 -7.84 16.59 -9.06
CA SER A 249 -6.96 17.31 -9.99
C SER A 249 -7.56 17.49 -11.38
N GLN A 250 -8.46 16.60 -11.81
CA GLN A 250 -9.17 16.69 -13.10
C GLN A 250 -10.29 17.71 -13.04
N THR A 251 -11.13 17.69 -12.02
CA THR A 251 -12.23 18.66 -11.85
C THR A 251 -11.74 20.10 -11.78
N THR A 252 -10.58 20.35 -11.16
CA THR A 252 -9.97 21.69 -11.09
C THR A 252 -9.46 22.15 -12.46
N HIS A 253 -9.02 21.24 -13.30
CA HIS A 253 -8.55 21.57 -14.65
C HIS A 253 -9.70 21.94 -15.59
N ASP A 254 -10.78 21.14 -15.57
CA ASP A 254 -11.96 21.35 -16.41
C ASP A 254 -12.66 22.66 -16.06
N ARG A 255 -12.75 23.01 -14.75
CA ARG A 255 -13.31 24.30 -14.31
C ARG A 255 -12.53 25.49 -14.85
N LYS A 256 -11.20 25.44 -14.85
CA LYS A 256 -10.36 26.52 -15.40
C LYS A 256 -10.50 26.71 -16.92
N ILE A 257 -10.82 25.65 -17.67
CA ILE A 257 -11.06 25.71 -19.11
C ILE A 257 -12.44 26.34 -19.38
N SER A 258 -13.42 26.11 -18.52
CA SER A 258 -14.79 26.65 -18.70
C SER A 258 -14.92 28.12 -18.28
N GLU A 259 -13.96 28.67 -17.50
CA GLU A 259 -13.94 30.05 -17.03
C GLU A 259 -13.09 31.00 -17.94
N ASN A 260 -12.35 30.45 -18.92
CA ASN A 260 -11.58 31.20 -19.93
C ASN A 260 -12.26 31.09 -21.31
#